data_d8c42ac2969654837962b45d760b0ede
#
_entry.id   d8c42ac2969654837962b45d760b0ede
#
_cell.length_a   1.000
_cell.length_b   1.000
_cell.length_c   1.000
_cell.angle_alpha   90.00
_cell.angle_beta   90.00
_cell.angle_gamma   90.00
#
_symmetry.space_group_name_H-M   'P 1'
#
loop_
_entity.id
_entity.type
_entity.pdbx_description
1 polymer ?
#
loop_
_entity_poly.entity_id
_entity_poly.type
_entity_poly.pdbx_seq_one_letter_code
_entity_poly.pdbx_strand_id
1 'polypeptide(L)'
;MLTAQTFRFLAGPQGRATLARLAALDLGDAHTLPLLEALRRDLPPDLAAAALTLARLRARAAAKFSRAGAMFFTADALEQASGEIVSAWRARRFAEGGYARLADLACGIGGDTLTLAALPGVRVAGLDCDPLRLALARANLAAYGRAADWVRADLTDPLPLA
;
A
#
# COMPACT_ATOMS: atom_id res chain seq x y z
N MET A 1 14.21 -4.73 3.40
CA MET A 1 13.40 -3.47 3.39
C MET A 1 12.79 -3.28 2.01
N LEU A 2 11.56 -2.76 1.90
CA LEU A 2 10.92 -2.48 0.61
C LEU A 2 11.49 -1.16 0.05
N THR A 3 12.14 -1.24 -1.10
CA THR A 3 12.70 -0.13 -1.88
C THR A 3 11.95 -0.01 -3.21
N ALA A 4 12.18 1.05 -3.97
CA ALA A 4 11.59 1.19 -5.31
C ALA A 4 11.97 0.03 -6.26
N GLN A 5 13.17 -0.53 -6.13
CA GLN A 5 13.64 -1.66 -6.93
C GLN A 5 12.93 -2.97 -6.51
N THR A 6 12.92 -3.29 -5.20
CA THR A 6 12.28 -4.50 -4.70
C THR A 6 10.76 -4.44 -4.89
N PHE A 7 10.14 -3.25 -4.76
CA PHE A 7 8.73 -3.04 -5.07
C PHE A 7 8.41 -3.37 -6.53
N ARG A 8 9.19 -2.84 -7.49
CA ARG A 8 8.97 -3.14 -8.92
C ARG A 8 9.01 -4.63 -9.22
N PHE A 9 9.96 -5.36 -8.62
CA PHE A 9 10.02 -6.81 -8.76
C PHE A 9 8.78 -7.49 -8.15
N LEU A 10 8.44 -7.16 -6.91
CA LEU A 10 7.33 -7.80 -6.19
C LEU A 10 5.95 -7.48 -6.80
N ALA A 11 5.81 -6.35 -7.46
CA ALA A 11 4.62 -5.99 -8.22
C ALA A 11 4.53 -6.70 -9.60
N GLY A 12 5.63 -7.24 -10.11
CA GLY A 12 5.70 -8.02 -11.34
C GLY A 12 5.17 -9.46 -11.19
N PRO A 13 5.05 -10.20 -12.31
CA PRO A 13 4.48 -11.55 -12.29
C PRO A 13 5.21 -12.53 -11.36
N GLN A 14 6.54 -12.58 -11.42
CA GLN A 14 7.36 -13.47 -10.59
C GLN A 14 7.24 -13.13 -9.10
N GLY A 15 7.27 -11.85 -8.75
CA GLY A 15 7.11 -11.39 -7.36
C GLY A 15 5.71 -11.71 -6.82
N ARG A 16 4.67 -11.52 -7.61
CA ARG A 16 3.29 -11.88 -7.23
C ARG A 16 3.13 -13.39 -7.01
N ALA A 17 3.73 -14.22 -7.87
CA ALA A 17 3.73 -15.68 -7.68
C ALA A 17 4.45 -16.08 -6.39
N THR A 18 5.61 -15.45 -6.10
CA THR A 18 6.36 -15.67 -4.86
C THR A 18 5.53 -15.30 -3.63
N LEU A 19 4.86 -14.13 -3.65
CA LEU A 19 4.01 -13.68 -2.55
C LEU A 19 2.78 -14.57 -2.36
N ALA A 20 2.19 -15.09 -3.44
CA ALA A 20 1.09 -16.05 -3.36
C ALA A 20 1.51 -17.37 -2.71
N ARG A 21 2.70 -17.89 -3.04
CA ARG A 21 3.25 -19.08 -2.37
C ARG A 21 3.48 -18.82 -0.88
N LEU A 22 4.05 -17.68 -0.51
CA LEU A 22 4.29 -17.31 0.88
C LEU A 22 2.99 -17.15 1.69
N ALA A 23 1.91 -16.67 1.08
CA ALA A 23 0.63 -16.48 1.76
C ALA A 23 0.00 -17.79 2.26
N ALA A 24 0.39 -18.95 1.70
CA ALA A 24 -0.07 -20.27 2.11
C ALA A 24 0.79 -20.93 3.20
N LEU A 25 1.85 -20.26 3.66
CA LEU A 25 2.83 -20.81 4.60
C LEU A 25 2.70 -20.17 5.99
N ASP A 26 3.19 -20.87 7.00
CA ASP A 26 3.40 -20.26 8.32
C ASP A 26 4.60 -19.31 8.26
N LEU A 27 4.32 -18.02 8.48
CA LEU A 27 5.29 -16.93 8.44
C LEU A 27 5.85 -16.56 9.83
N GLY A 28 5.63 -17.38 10.84
CA GLY A 28 6.13 -17.16 12.20
C GLY A 28 7.66 -17.07 12.26
N ASP A 29 8.17 -16.50 13.35
CA ASP A 29 9.60 -16.19 13.49
C ASP A 29 10.47 -17.44 13.48
N ALA A 30 9.98 -18.57 13.99
CA ALA A 30 10.65 -19.86 13.96
C ALA A 30 10.97 -20.35 12.53
N HIS A 31 10.19 -19.93 11.53
CA HIS A 31 10.34 -20.33 10.13
C HIS A 31 11.14 -19.34 9.28
N THR A 32 11.67 -18.25 9.89
CA THR A 32 12.38 -17.19 9.14
C THR A 32 13.55 -17.73 8.33
N LEU A 33 14.42 -18.50 8.97
CA LEU A 33 15.66 -19.01 8.32
C LEU A 33 15.34 -20.01 7.20
N PRO A 34 14.54 -21.06 7.44
CA PRO A 34 14.14 -22.00 6.38
C PRO A 34 13.44 -21.32 5.19
N LEU A 35 12.56 -20.33 5.44
CA LEU A 35 11.89 -19.59 4.37
C LEU A 35 12.86 -18.75 3.56
N LEU A 36 13.80 -18.06 4.20
CA LEU A 36 14.83 -17.30 3.49
C LEU A 36 15.76 -18.18 2.66
N GLU A 37 16.16 -19.33 3.19
CA GLU A 37 16.98 -20.30 2.45
C GLU A 37 16.25 -20.83 1.22
N ALA A 38 14.97 -21.18 1.37
CA ALA A 38 14.14 -21.62 0.25
C ALA A 38 13.99 -20.53 -0.83
N LEU A 39 13.73 -19.29 -0.42
CA LEU A 39 13.57 -18.16 -1.34
C LEU A 39 14.87 -17.81 -2.08
N ARG A 40 16.02 -17.91 -1.42
CA ARG A 40 17.35 -17.62 -1.98
C ARG A 40 17.82 -18.61 -3.05
N ARG A 41 17.14 -19.73 -3.23
CA ARG A 41 17.39 -20.64 -4.36
C ARG A 41 16.98 -20.03 -5.68
N ASP A 42 15.92 -19.20 -5.66
CA ASP A 42 15.31 -18.63 -6.85
C ASP A 42 15.51 -17.10 -6.95
N LEU A 43 15.85 -16.43 -5.83
CA LEU A 43 15.88 -14.98 -5.73
C LEU A 43 17.18 -14.47 -5.09
N PRO A 44 17.68 -13.31 -5.52
CA PRO A 44 18.72 -12.57 -4.80
C PRO A 44 18.34 -12.32 -3.33
N PRO A 45 19.32 -12.23 -2.42
CA PRO A 45 19.07 -12.11 -0.97
C PRO A 45 18.19 -10.94 -0.56
N ASP A 46 18.32 -9.80 -1.23
CA ASP A 46 17.51 -8.59 -0.98
C ASP A 46 16.05 -8.77 -1.39
N LEU A 47 15.79 -9.41 -2.54
CA LEU A 47 14.45 -9.75 -3.00
C LEU A 47 13.79 -10.82 -2.13
N ALA A 48 14.53 -11.84 -1.72
CA ALA A 48 14.06 -12.88 -0.79
C ALA A 48 13.62 -12.25 0.55
N ALA A 49 14.46 -11.39 1.13
CA ALA A 49 14.15 -10.69 2.36
C ALA A 49 12.95 -9.74 2.21
N ALA A 50 12.88 -8.99 1.11
CA ALA A 50 11.75 -8.09 0.84
C ALA A 50 10.43 -8.85 0.66
N ALA A 51 10.45 -10.00 -0.03
CA ALA A 51 9.28 -10.85 -0.22
C ALA A 51 8.75 -11.39 1.11
N LEU A 52 9.61 -11.94 1.98
CA LEU A 52 9.22 -12.46 3.28
C LEU A 52 8.68 -11.34 4.19
N THR A 53 9.38 -10.19 4.21
CA THR A 53 8.92 -9.02 4.99
C THR A 53 7.54 -8.56 4.53
N LEU A 54 7.33 -8.40 3.23
CA LEU A 54 6.02 -7.97 2.70
C LEU A 54 4.92 -9.01 2.97
N ALA A 55 5.22 -10.31 2.88
CA ALA A 55 4.24 -11.35 3.20
C ALA A 55 3.79 -11.26 4.67
N ARG A 56 4.71 -11.04 5.61
CA ARG A 56 4.39 -10.81 7.04
C ARG A 56 3.58 -9.53 7.27
N LEU A 57 3.95 -8.45 6.58
CA LEU A 57 3.19 -7.19 6.67
C LEU A 57 1.77 -7.36 6.14
N ARG A 58 1.56 -8.12 5.07
CA ARG A 58 0.23 -8.45 4.54
C ARG A 58 -0.61 -9.23 5.55
N ALA A 59 -0.03 -10.20 6.23
CA ALA A 59 -0.72 -10.94 7.29
C ALA A 59 -1.16 -10.01 8.45
N ARG A 60 -0.28 -9.10 8.90
CA ARG A 60 -0.62 -8.09 9.92
C ARG A 60 -1.66 -7.09 9.42
N ALA A 61 -1.57 -6.68 8.17
CA ALA A 61 -2.45 -5.70 7.56
C ALA A 61 -3.89 -6.20 7.38
N ALA A 62 -4.14 -7.51 7.44
CA ALA A 62 -5.47 -8.10 7.34
C ALA A 62 -6.44 -7.58 8.42
N ALA A 63 -5.93 -7.13 9.57
CA ALA A 63 -6.72 -6.47 10.60
C ALA A 63 -7.19 -5.05 10.21
N LYS A 64 -6.54 -4.41 9.24
CA LYS A 64 -6.84 -3.04 8.78
C LYS A 64 -7.48 -2.98 7.40
N PHE A 65 -7.17 -3.94 6.52
CA PHE A 65 -7.50 -3.90 5.10
C PHE A 65 -8.04 -5.23 4.60
N SER A 66 -9.21 -5.22 4.00
CA SER A 66 -9.90 -6.42 3.48
C SER A 66 -9.15 -7.07 2.31
N ARG A 67 -8.34 -6.31 1.57
CA ARG A 67 -7.50 -6.78 0.46
C ARG A 67 -6.01 -6.73 0.75
N ALA A 68 -5.63 -6.80 2.04
CA ALA A 68 -4.23 -6.73 2.49
C ALA A 68 -3.30 -7.67 1.70
N GLY A 69 -3.75 -8.87 1.33
CA GLY A 69 -3.00 -9.86 0.54
C GLY A 69 -2.58 -9.37 -0.85
N ALA A 70 -3.25 -8.35 -1.41
CA ALA A 70 -2.91 -7.74 -2.70
C ALA A 70 -2.16 -6.40 -2.57
N MET A 71 -2.08 -5.83 -1.35
CA MET A 71 -1.49 -4.53 -1.08
C MET A 71 0.01 -4.60 -0.83
N PHE A 72 0.65 -3.43 -0.84
CA PHE A 72 2.09 -3.24 -0.59
C PHE A 72 2.30 -2.31 0.59
N PHE A 73 3.23 -2.67 1.48
CA PHE A 73 3.49 -1.98 2.74
C PHE A 73 4.98 -1.86 3.02
N THR A 74 5.39 -0.76 3.64
CA THR A 74 6.54 -0.73 4.54
C THR A 74 6.04 -0.84 5.98
N ALA A 75 6.88 -1.18 6.94
CA ALA A 75 6.45 -1.37 8.33
C ALA A 75 5.87 -0.09 8.92
N ASP A 76 6.60 1.02 8.79
CA ASP A 76 6.21 2.35 9.22
C ASP A 76 4.93 2.84 8.53
N ALA A 77 4.83 2.65 7.21
CA ALA A 77 3.65 3.06 6.46
C ALA A 77 2.39 2.27 6.85
N LEU A 78 2.51 0.97 7.16
CA LEU A 78 1.38 0.18 7.68
C LEU A 78 0.94 0.67 9.07
N GLU A 79 1.89 1.02 9.93
CA GLU A 79 1.58 1.53 11.27
C GLU A 79 0.85 2.87 11.20
N GLN A 80 1.30 3.79 10.37
CA GLN A 80 0.73 5.12 10.20
C GLN A 80 -0.60 5.13 9.43
N ALA A 81 -0.86 4.14 8.58
CA ALA A 81 -2.05 4.12 7.74
C ALA A 81 -3.33 3.94 8.55
N SER A 82 -4.33 4.75 8.25
CA SER A 82 -5.71 4.53 8.67
C SER A 82 -6.26 3.23 8.07
N GLY A 83 -6.91 2.41 8.89
CA GLY A 83 -7.61 1.23 8.39
C GLY A 83 -8.95 1.59 7.73
N GLU A 84 -9.51 0.67 6.95
CA GLU A 84 -10.73 0.89 6.15
C GLU A 84 -11.92 1.41 6.96
N ILE A 85 -12.11 0.92 8.19
CA ILE A 85 -13.24 1.33 9.03
C ILE A 85 -13.15 2.83 9.38
N VAL A 86 -11.96 3.27 9.80
CA VAL A 86 -11.72 4.67 10.19
C VAL A 86 -11.79 5.57 8.96
N SER A 87 -11.17 5.16 7.87
CA SER A 87 -11.19 5.91 6.61
C SER A 87 -12.60 6.01 6.03
N ALA A 88 -13.40 4.94 6.09
CA ALA A 88 -14.78 4.96 5.62
C ALA A 88 -15.66 5.90 6.47
N TRP A 89 -15.41 5.96 7.78
CA TRP A 89 -16.11 6.91 8.65
C TRP A 89 -15.78 8.36 8.28
N ARG A 90 -14.52 8.68 8.00
CA ARG A 90 -14.12 10.00 7.49
C ARG A 90 -14.75 10.32 6.13
N ALA A 91 -14.73 9.36 5.21
CA ALA A 91 -15.25 9.52 3.86
C ALA A 91 -16.74 9.91 3.84
N ARG A 92 -17.56 9.41 4.78
CA ARG A 92 -18.98 9.78 4.92
C ARG A 92 -19.16 11.29 5.10
N ARG A 93 -18.33 11.94 5.90
CA ARG A 93 -18.41 13.40 6.13
C ARG A 93 -18.17 14.19 4.84
N PHE A 94 -17.27 13.70 3.99
CA PHE A 94 -17.02 14.33 2.68
C PHE A 94 -18.16 14.06 1.70
N ALA A 95 -18.78 12.88 1.76
CA ALA A 95 -19.97 12.58 0.95
C ALA A 95 -21.15 13.50 1.32
N GLU A 96 -21.38 13.74 2.61
CA GLU A 96 -22.41 14.65 3.11
C GLU A 96 -22.16 16.10 2.71
N GLY A 97 -20.90 16.50 2.55
CA GLY A 97 -20.50 17.85 2.12
C GLY A 97 -20.67 18.11 0.63
N GLY A 98 -20.98 17.10 -0.19
CA GLY A 98 -21.23 17.27 -1.64
C GLY A 98 -20.01 17.69 -2.45
N TYR A 99 -18.79 17.41 -1.99
CA TYR A 99 -17.56 17.79 -2.67
C TYR A 99 -17.34 16.94 -3.93
N ALA A 100 -17.06 17.56 -5.06
CA ALA A 100 -16.71 16.90 -6.32
C ALA A 100 -15.20 16.61 -6.44
N ARG A 101 -14.35 17.30 -5.67
CA ARG A 101 -12.90 17.17 -5.67
C ARG A 101 -12.38 17.11 -4.23
N LEU A 102 -11.49 16.16 -3.95
CA LEU A 102 -10.86 15.99 -2.65
C LEU A 102 -9.35 15.82 -2.83
N ALA A 103 -8.59 16.33 -1.86
CA ALA A 103 -7.16 16.09 -1.76
C ALA A 103 -6.85 15.35 -0.44
N ASP A 104 -6.11 14.25 -0.54
CA ASP A 104 -5.57 13.52 0.59
C ASP A 104 -4.11 13.95 0.79
N LEU A 105 -3.89 14.83 1.76
CA LEU A 105 -2.59 15.44 2.04
C LEU A 105 -1.77 14.51 2.95
N ALA A 106 -0.52 14.23 2.56
CA ALA A 106 0.35 13.21 3.16
C ALA A 106 -0.32 11.82 3.10
N CYS A 107 -0.79 11.43 1.91
CA CYS A 107 -1.61 10.24 1.71
C CYS A 107 -0.92 8.91 2.07
N GLY A 108 0.40 8.91 2.23
CA GLY A 108 1.18 7.72 2.57
C GLY A 108 0.96 6.60 1.57
N ILE A 109 0.49 5.46 2.04
CA ILE A 109 0.14 4.29 1.21
C ILE A 109 -1.32 4.28 0.74
N GLY A 110 -2.03 5.39 0.88
CA GLY A 110 -3.38 5.58 0.36
C GLY A 110 -4.51 5.04 1.23
N GLY A 111 -4.33 4.96 2.54
CA GLY A 111 -5.34 4.44 3.45
C GLY A 111 -6.66 5.22 3.42
N ASP A 112 -6.61 6.55 3.51
CA ASP A 112 -7.78 7.41 3.39
C ASP A 112 -8.18 7.61 1.92
N THR A 113 -7.21 7.80 1.01
CA THR A 113 -7.44 7.90 -0.44
C THR A 113 -8.32 6.75 -0.94
N LEU A 114 -8.11 5.53 -0.42
CA LEU A 114 -8.84 4.33 -0.80
C LEU A 114 -10.35 4.49 -0.63
N THR A 115 -10.79 5.02 0.50
CA THR A 115 -12.21 5.19 0.80
C THR A 115 -12.81 6.44 0.18
N LEU A 116 -12.03 7.52 0.06
CA LEU A 116 -12.41 8.73 -0.65
C LEU A 116 -12.65 8.45 -2.15
N ALA A 117 -11.78 7.66 -2.77
CA ALA A 117 -11.92 7.26 -4.17
C ALA A 117 -13.08 6.27 -4.44
N ALA A 118 -13.77 5.82 -3.39
CA ALA A 118 -14.98 5.03 -3.51
C ALA A 118 -16.26 5.89 -3.59
N LEU A 119 -16.17 7.16 -3.27
CA LEU A 119 -17.32 8.06 -3.27
C LEU A 119 -17.80 8.32 -4.71
N PRO A 120 -19.09 8.17 -5.00
CA PRO A 120 -19.62 8.42 -6.34
C PRO A 120 -19.42 9.87 -6.81
N GLY A 121 -18.92 10.04 -8.03
CA GLY A 121 -18.75 11.37 -8.64
C GLY A 121 -17.60 12.22 -8.07
N VAL A 122 -16.80 11.68 -7.14
CA VAL A 122 -15.67 12.37 -6.52
C VAL A 122 -14.37 12.08 -7.24
N ARG A 123 -13.60 13.11 -7.57
CA ARG A 123 -12.20 13.00 -8.01
C ARG A 123 -11.28 13.21 -6.81
N VAL A 124 -10.33 12.30 -6.61
CA VAL A 124 -9.40 12.36 -5.48
C VAL A 124 -7.97 12.51 -6.00
N ALA A 125 -7.22 13.42 -5.39
CA ALA A 125 -5.77 13.52 -5.55
C ALA A 125 -5.08 13.11 -4.24
N GLY A 126 -4.17 12.13 -4.32
CA GLY A 126 -3.28 11.77 -3.20
C GLY A 126 -1.94 12.48 -3.35
N LEU A 127 -1.51 13.17 -2.30
CA LEU A 127 -0.26 13.90 -2.26
C LEU A 127 0.68 13.31 -1.20
N ASP A 128 1.95 13.13 -1.56
CA ASP A 128 3.02 12.76 -0.61
C ASP A 128 4.37 13.22 -1.16
N CYS A 129 5.33 13.52 -0.29
CA CYS A 129 6.69 13.89 -0.70
C CYS A 129 7.52 12.64 -1.10
N ASP A 130 7.20 11.46 -0.58
CA ASP A 130 7.91 10.21 -0.86
C ASP A 130 7.37 9.52 -2.13
N PRO A 131 8.17 9.43 -3.20
CA PRO A 131 7.75 8.78 -4.44
C PRO A 131 7.48 7.27 -4.27
N LEU A 132 8.12 6.59 -3.30
CA LEU A 132 7.81 5.20 -3.01
C LEU A 132 6.42 5.07 -2.40
N ARG A 133 6.06 5.91 -1.43
CA ARG A 133 4.72 5.92 -0.84
C ARG A 133 3.63 6.13 -1.89
N LEU A 134 3.82 7.08 -2.80
CA LEU A 134 2.89 7.30 -3.93
C LEU A 134 2.78 6.08 -4.84
N ALA A 135 3.89 5.38 -5.12
CA ALA A 135 3.87 4.17 -5.93
C ALA A 135 3.12 3.01 -5.22
N LEU A 136 3.31 2.88 -3.90
CA LEU A 136 2.58 1.92 -3.08
C LEU A 136 1.09 2.26 -3.03
N ALA A 137 0.73 3.53 -2.80
CA ALA A 137 -0.65 4.01 -2.78
C ALA A 137 -1.39 3.70 -4.09
N ARG A 138 -0.75 3.99 -5.23
CA ARG A 138 -1.29 3.66 -6.56
C ARG A 138 -1.56 2.16 -6.70
N ALA A 139 -0.62 1.31 -6.33
CA ALA A 139 -0.77 -0.15 -6.39
C ALA A 139 -1.87 -0.64 -5.44
N ASN A 140 -1.96 -0.05 -4.26
CA ASN A 140 -2.97 -0.38 -3.25
C ASN A 140 -4.38 -0.02 -3.73
N LEU A 141 -4.58 1.18 -4.30
CA LEU A 141 -5.88 1.53 -4.88
C LEU A 141 -6.27 0.59 -6.03
N ALA A 142 -5.32 0.26 -6.91
CA ALA A 142 -5.55 -0.68 -8.00
C ALA A 142 -5.99 -2.07 -7.50
N ALA A 143 -5.50 -2.52 -6.34
CA ALA A 143 -5.94 -3.77 -5.71
C ALA A 143 -7.45 -3.75 -5.36
N TYR A 144 -8.05 -2.57 -5.18
CA TYR A 144 -9.49 -2.39 -4.96
C TYR A 144 -10.26 -1.99 -6.23
N GLY A 145 -9.61 -1.98 -7.40
CA GLY A 145 -10.23 -1.52 -8.64
C GLY A 145 -10.52 -0.02 -8.64
N ARG A 146 -9.75 0.76 -7.89
CA ARG A 146 -9.91 2.22 -7.72
C ARG A 146 -8.72 2.96 -8.29
N ALA A 147 -8.91 4.24 -8.60
CA ALA A 147 -7.87 5.14 -9.10
C ALA A 147 -8.00 6.51 -8.43
N ALA A 148 -6.88 7.23 -8.37
CA ALA A 148 -6.79 8.61 -7.93
C ALA A 148 -5.69 9.31 -8.76
N ASP A 149 -5.68 10.63 -8.74
CA ASP A 149 -4.57 11.43 -9.23
C ASP A 149 -3.44 11.42 -8.18
N TRP A 150 -2.18 11.39 -8.62
CA TRP A 150 -1.03 11.31 -7.71
C TRP A 150 -0.10 12.47 -7.94
N VAL A 151 0.18 13.22 -6.88
CA VAL A 151 1.02 14.41 -6.92
C VAL A 151 2.15 14.27 -5.91
N ARG A 152 3.39 14.34 -6.39
CA ARG A 152 4.53 14.48 -5.49
C ARG A 152 4.64 15.93 -5.04
N ALA A 153 4.42 16.19 -3.77
CA ALA A 153 4.51 17.53 -3.19
C ALA A 153 5.02 17.47 -1.75
N ASP A 154 5.82 18.46 -1.38
CA ASP A 154 6.12 18.75 0.00
C ASP A 154 5.04 19.71 0.52
N LEU A 155 4.40 19.38 1.64
CA LEU A 155 3.32 20.21 2.20
C LEU A 155 3.81 21.51 2.84
N THR A 156 5.13 21.67 2.97
CA THR A 156 5.76 22.93 3.40
C THR A 156 5.89 23.94 2.25
N ASP A 157 5.76 23.48 1.02
CA ASP A 157 5.77 24.33 -0.19
C ASP A 157 4.35 24.66 -0.67
N PRO A 158 4.15 25.69 -1.52
CA PRO A 158 2.87 25.97 -2.17
C PRO A 158 2.38 24.74 -2.95
N LEU A 159 1.13 24.33 -2.68
CA LEU A 159 0.58 23.12 -3.30
C LEU A 159 0.22 23.39 -4.78
N PRO A 160 0.55 22.47 -5.69
CA PRO A 160 0.20 22.58 -7.12
C PRO A 160 -1.24 22.12 -7.38
N LEU A 161 -2.17 22.61 -6.54
CA LEU A 161 -3.61 22.32 -6.64
C LEU A 161 -4.30 23.54 -7.28
N ALA A 162 -4.78 23.34 -8.51
CA ALA A 162 -5.56 24.32 -9.25
C ALA A 162 -7.01 23.86 -9.43
#